data_1af78e78207afeaf9545867546a71bf8
#
_entry.id   1af78e78207afeaf9545867546a71bf8
#
_cell.length_a   1.000
_cell.length_b   1.000
_cell.length_c   1.000
_cell.angle_alpha   90.00
_cell.angle_beta   90.00
_cell.angle_gamma   90.00
#
_symmetry.space_group_name_H-M   'P 1'
#
loop_
_entity.id
_entity.type
_entity.pdbx_description
1 polymer ?
#
loop_
_entity_poly.entity_id
_entity_poly.type
_entity_poly.pdbx_seq_one_letter_code
_entity_poly.pdbx_strand_id
1 'polypeptide(L)'
;MKPVIGICADYCSGLSELFGSLGSKLDWQLTTNDYIKAIEKAGGIPVIIPVYNYKNNIENITDMLDGLLFAGGSDIHPKHYGELMGSKIGPISPGRDEHELNLAKNVIEKSEMPVLGICRGYQLLNVACGGKLYQDLYQVPLELKNNLDINHSMYGSPKYNPVHKVEINKNSKFYEILNKKFIEVNSYHHQAIKDVADVFNVAIVAPDGIVEAIELKGDRFVLGTQWHPEMMIEHYDEQFLIFKAFVDASMKYKMSTKFLVNKVDEVKSNKRYKELVIANCCEK
;
A
#
# COMPACT_ATOMS: atom_id res chain seq x y z
N MET A 1 21.44 1.40 9.52
CA MET A 1 20.73 2.53 8.85
C MET A 1 19.26 2.16 8.74
N LYS A 2 18.33 3.07 9.09
CA LYS A 2 16.88 2.82 8.99
C LYS A 2 16.44 2.66 7.53
N PRO A 3 15.40 1.86 7.22
CA PRO A 3 14.85 1.77 5.86
C PRO A 3 14.08 3.05 5.50
N VAL A 4 14.13 3.42 4.22
CA VAL A 4 13.39 4.55 3.64
C VAL A 4 12.08 4.02 3.09
N ILE A 5 10.96 4.53 3.61
CA ILE A 5 9.61 4.09 3.26
C ILE A 5 8.90 5.21 2.50
N GLY A 6 8.58 4.94 1.23
CA GLY A 6 7.75 5.84 0.43
C GLY A 6 6.28 5.73 0.85
N ILE A 7 5.63 6.87 1.07
CA ILE A 7 4.19 6.98 1.33
C ILE A 7 3.58 7.76 0.16
N CYS A 8 2.74 7.11 -0.65
CA CYS A 8 2.07 7.76 -1.78
C CYS A 8 1.11 8.84 -1.28
N ALA A 9 1.29 10.06 -1.78
CA ALA A 9 0.46 11.21 -1.43
C ALA A 9 -0.95 11.10 -2.01
N ASP A 10 -1.92 11.68 -1.32
CA ASP A 10 -3.21 12.02 -1.92
C ASP A 10 -3.07 13.25 -2.79
N TYR A 11 -3.88 13.35 -3.85
CA TYR A 11 -3.91 14.48 -4.76
C TYR A 11 -5.29 15.14 -4.71
N CYS A 12 -5.32 16.36 -4.22
CA CYS A 12 -6.54 17.14 -4.03
C CYS A 12 -6.46 18.46 -4.79
N SER A 13 -7.50 18.78 -5.56
CA SER A 13 -7.69 20.11 -6.12
C SER A 13 -8.77 20.86 -5.35
N GLY A 14 -8.58 22.17 -5.19
CA GLY A 14 -9.65 23.04 -4.69
C GLY A 14 -9.95 22.91 -3.19
N LEU A 15 -8.96 22.85 -2.32
CA LEU A 15 -9.12 22.82 -0.85
C LEU A 15 -9.54 24.19 -0.28
N SER A 16 -10.66 24.75 -0.78
CA SER A 16 -11.17 26.07 -0.34
C SER A 16 -11.58 26.08 1.13
N GLU A 17 -12.04 24.98 1.67
CA GLU A 17 -12.44 24.86 3.09
C GLU A 17 -11.24 25.03 4.05
N LEU A 18 -10.05 24.61 3.64
CA LEU A 18 -8.83 24.69 4.46
C LEU A 18 -8.07 26.00 4.23
N PHE A 19 -8.04 26.50 3.00
CA PHE A 19 -7.16 27.61 2.59
C PHE A 19 -7.90 28.78 1.93
N GLY A 20 -9.21 28.83 2.07
CA GLY A 20 -10.05 29.90 1.50
C GLY A 20 -9.92 30.01 -0.02
N SER A 21 -9.98 31.23 -0.56
CA SER A 21 -9.95 31.47 -2.01
C SER A 21 -8.65 31.03 -2.69
N LEU A 22 -7.54 30.97 -1.98
CA LEU A 22 -6.27 30.46 -2.49
C LEU A 22 -6.32 28.93 -2.68
N GLY A 23 -6.90 28.21 -1.70
CA GLY A 23 -7.05 26.76 -1.76
C GLY A 23 -7.86 26.27 -2.93
N SER A 24 -8.86 27.07 -3.40
CA SER A 24 -9.68 26.72 -4.57
C SER A 24 -8.95 26.79 -5.93
N LYS A 25 -7.76 27.40 -5.97
CA LYS A 25 -6.98 27.65 -7.19
C LYS A 25 -5.72 26.81 -7.30
N LEU A 26 -5.37 26.08 -6.24
CA LEU A 26 -4.14 25.30 -6.17
C LEU A 26 -4.45 23.81 -6.11
N ASP A 27 -3.54 23.04 -6.68
CA ASP A 27 -3.48 21.60 -6.49
C ASP A 27 -2.58 21.27 -5.30
N TRP A 28 -3.01 20.34 -4.47
CA TRP A 28 -2.35 19.95 -3.24
C TRP A 28 -1.99 18.47 -3.28
N GLN A 29 -0.83 18.15 -2.75
CA GLN A 29 -0.43 16.78 -2.51
C GLN A 29 -0.11 16.61 -1.02
N LEU A 30 -0.79 15.70 -0.34
CA LEU A 30 -0.73 15.58 1.11
C LEU A 30 -0.87 14.14 1.57
N THR A 31 -0.49 13.88 2.80
CA THR A 31 -0.75 12.62 3.50
C THR A 31 -1.12 12.90 4.94
N THR A 32 -1.86 11.99 5.58
CA THR A 32 -2.18 12.14 6.99
C THR A 32 -0.99 11.83 7.85
N ASN A 33 -0.87 12.53 8.98
CA ASN A 33 0.21 12.34 9.92
C ASN A 33 0.22 10.95 10.58
N ASP A 34 -0.90 10.22 10.52
CA ASP A 34 -0.99 8.87 11.09
C ASP A 34 -0.09 7.86 10.37
N TYR A 35 0.01 7.92 9.04
CA TYR A 35 0.97 7.11 8.28
C TYR A 35 2.41 7.43 8.65
N ILE A 36 2.74 8.73 8.75
CA ILE A 36 4.08 9.20 9.11
C ILE A 36 4.46 8.66 10.49
N LYS A 37 3.60 8.85 11.51
CA LYS A 37 3.80 8.36 12.86
C LYS A 37 3.95 6.84 12.93
N ALA A 38 3.14 6.10 12.17
CA ALA A 38 3.19 4.63 12.16
C ALA A 38 4.56 4.13 11.65
N ILE A 39 5.06 4.71 10.56
CA ILE A 39 6.37 4.36 9.99
C ILE A 39 7.52 4.78 10.93
N GLU A 40 7.48 5.98 11.51
CA GLU A 40 8.50 6.44 12.48
C GLU A 40 8.54 5.57 13.73
N LYS A 41 7.37 5.26 14.31
CA LYS A 41 7.22 4.39 15.49
C LYS A 41 7.77 2.99 15.20
N ALA A 42 7.55 2.47 14.00
CA ALA A 42 8.09 1.18 13.55
C ALA A 42 9.60 1.20 13.24
N GLY A 43 10.24 2.37 13.21
CA GLY A 43 11.68 2.53 13.02
C GLY A 43 12.11 2.84 11.58
N GLY A 44 11.18 3.13 10.67
CA GLY A 44 11.44 3.59 9.31
C GLY A 44 11.73 5.09 9.19
N ILE A 45 12.11 5.52 8.00
CA ILE A 45 12.20 6.93 7.59
C ILE A 45 11.09 7.17 6.55
N PRO A 46 10.00 7.88 6.89
CA PRO A 46 8.92 8.16 5.95
C PRO A 46 9.34 9.24 4.95
N VAL A 47 9.02 9.02 3.68
CA VAL A 47 9.19 10.00 2.59
C VAL A 47 7.89 10.07 1.80
N ILE A 48 7.35 11.27 1.62
CA ILE A 48 6.12 11.46 0.84
C ILE A 48 6.46 11.38 -0.65
N ILE A 49 5.79 10.48 -1.36
CA ILE A 49 5.93 10.31 -2.81
C ILE A 49 4.81 11.07 -3.49
N PRO A 50 5.11 12.14 -4.22
CA PRO A 50 4.09 12.90 -4.93
C PRO A 50 3.55 12.13 -6.14
N VAL A 51 2.35 12.50 -6.59
CA VAL A 51 1.83 12.10 -7.89
C VAL A 51 2.63 12.84 -8.97
N TYR A 52 3.34 12.10 -9.80
CA TYR A 52 4.21 12.67 -10.83
C TYR A 52 3.46 12.92 -12.13
N ASN A 53 3.75 14.06 -12.75
CA ASN A 53 3.21 14.40 -14.06
C ASN A 53 3.94 13.69 -15.23
N TYR A 54 5.12 13.12 -14.98
CA TYR A 54 5.97 12.49 -15.99
C TYR A 54 6.23 11.01 -15.65
N LYS A 55 5.87 10.12 -16.57
CA LYS A 55 5.90 8.65 -16.39
C LYS A 55 7.32 8.07 -16.19
N ASN A 56 8.36 8.77 -16.62
CA ASN A 56 9.74 8.24 -16.64
C ASN A 56 10.44 8.18 -15.27
N ASN A 57 9.75 8.58 -14.20
CA ASN A 57 10.36 8.67 -12.86
C ASN A 57 10.11 7.44 -11.98
N ILE A 58 9.27 6.48 -12.40
CA ILE A 58 8.84 5.35 -11.55
C ILE A 58 10.06 4.51 -11.11
N GLU A 59 10.93 4.14 -12.03
CA GLU A 59 12.12 3.32 -11.72
C GLU A 59 13.08 4.07 -10.79
N ASN A 60 13.35 5.34 -11.06
CA ASN A 60 14.21 6.17 -10.21
C ASN A 60 13.68 6.30 -8.77
N ILE A 61 12.36 6.36 -8.60
CA ILE A 61 11.73 6.44 -7.28
C ILE A 61 11.87 5.11 -6.54
N THR A 62 11.55 4.00 -7.22
CA THR A 62 11.65 2.67 -6.59
C THR A 62 13.09 2.37 -6.13
N ASP A 63 14.10 2.83 -6.87
CA ASP A 63 15.51 2.65 -6.52
C ASP A 63 15.93 3.43 -5.25
N MET A 64 15.18 4.48 -4.89
CA MET A 64 15.45 5.28 -3.67
C MET A 64 14.81 4.69 -2.41
N LEU A 65 13.88 3.74 -2.54
CA LEU A 65 13.05 3.24 -1.47
C LEU A 65 13.45 1.83 -1.03
N ASP A 66 13.22 1.56 0.24
CA ASP A 66 13.38 0.23 0.82
C ASP A 66 12.01 -0.43 1.10
N GLY A 67 10.91 0.33 1.02
CA GLY A 67 9.53 -0.13 1.13
C GLY A 67 8.55 0.93 0.62
N LEU A 68 7.36 0.51 0.20
CA LEU A 68 6.33 1.38 -0.39
C LEU A 68 4.98 1.19 0.28
N LEU A 69 4.36 2.30 0.70
CA LEU A 69 3.02 2.34 1.27
C LEU A 69 2.09 3.10 0.33
N PHE A 70 1.04 2.42 -0.15
CA PHE A 70 -0.09 3.03 -0.82
C PHE A 70 -1.14 3.42 0.21
N ALA A 71 -1.39 4.72 0.35
CA ALA A 71 -2.30 5.29 1.34
C ALA A 71 -3.77 5.19 0.90
N GLY A 72 -4.69 5.39 1.85
CA GLY A 72 -6.12 5.59 1.61
C GLY A 72 -6.42 6.82 0.75
N GLY A 73 -7.69 7.07 0.46
CA GLY A 73 -8.12 8.25 -0.29
C GLY A 73 -9.37 8.03 -1.15
N SER A 74 -9.50 8.80 -2.21
CA SER A 74 -10.62 8.81 -3.16
C SER A 74 -10.82 7.47 -3.88
N ASP A 75 -11.99 7.25 -4.46
CA ASP A 75 -12.32 6.02 -5.20
C ASP A 75 -11.44 5.85 -6.44
N ILE A 76 -11.16 4.59 -6.79
CA ILE A 76 -10.50 4.24 -8.05
C ILE A 76 -11.53 4.27 -9.16
N HIS A 77 -11.22 4.98 -10.26
CA HIS A 77 -12.14 5.08 -11.40
C HIS A 77 -12.46 3.70 -11.98
N PRO A 78 -13.76 3.32 -12.13
CA PRO A 78 -14.20 1.98 -12.55
C PRO A 78 -13.63 1.51 -13.90
N LYS A 79 -13.23 2.44 -14.79
CA LYS A 79 -12.56 2.08 -16.06
C LYS A 79 -11.32 1.21 -15.87
N HIS A 80 -10.62 1.32 -14.71
CA HIS A 80 -9.39 0.58 -14.44
C HIS A 80 -9.62 -0.89 -14.10
N TYR A 81 -10.88 -1.26 -13.74
CA TYR A 81 -11.29 -2.65 -13.56
C TYR A 81 -12.44 -3.09 -14.49
N GLY A 82 -12.57 -2.35 -15.64
CA GLY A 82 -13.44 -2.75 -16.75
C GLY A 82 -14.93 -2.57 -16.51
N GLU A 83 -15.33 -1.67 -15.60
CA GLU A 83 -16.73 -1.40 -15.30
C GLU A 83 -17.14 0.04 -15.68
N LEU A 84 -18.42 0.24 -15.94
CA LEU A 84 -19.01 1.57 -16.09
C LEU A 84 -19.15 2.24 -14.72
N MET A 85 -19.08 3.56 -14.69
CA MET A 85 -19.26 4.33 -13.46
C MET A 85 -20.69 4.23 -12.93
N GLY A 86 -20.84 3.73 -11.72
CA GLY A 86 -22.10 3.65 -11.00
C GLY A 86 -22.51 5.00 -10.38
N SER A 87 -23.78 5.13 -10.00
CA SER A 87 -24.34 6.37 -9.45
C SER A 87 -23.86 6.71 -8.02
N LYS A 88 -23.19 5.77 -7.34
CA LYS A 88 -22.70 5.90 -5.96
C LYS A 88 -21.18 5.95 -5.83
N ILE A 89 -20.50 6.07 -6.96
CA ILE A 89 -19.04 6.29 -6.94
C ILE A 89 -18.73 7.63 -6.26
N GLY A 90 -17.75 7.63 -5.37
CA GLY A 90 -17.29 8.84 -4.70
C GLY A 90 -16.38 9.69 -5.57
N PRO A 91 -15.69 10.67 -5.00
CA PRO A 91 -14.67 11.45 -5.70
C PRO A 91 -13.60 10.55 -6.28
N ILE A 92 -13.14 10.85 -7.49
CA ILE A 92 -12.04 10.15 -8.18
C ILE A 92 -10.89 11.10 -8.47
N SER A 93 -9.68 10.57 -8.53
CA SER A 93 -8.46 11.33 -8.87
C SER A 93 -7.73 10.65 -10.03
N PRO A 94 -8.08 10.96 -11.31
CA PRO A 94 -7.56 10.25 -12.47
C PRO A 94 -6.04 10.29 -12.60
N GLY A 95 -5.39 11.41 -12.23
CA GLY A 95 -3.93 11.54 -12.24
C GLY A 95 -3.26 10.64 -11.20
N ARG A 96 -3.85 10.56 -9.99
CA ARG A 96 -3.40 9.66 -8.94
C ARG A 96 -3.61 8.19 -9.33
N ASP A 97 -4.79 7.86 -9.90
CA ASP A 97 -5.08 6.50 -10.36
C ASP A 97 -4.03 6.03 -11.38
N GLU A 98 -3.77 6.82 -12.42
CA GLU A 98 -2.80 6.46 -13.45
C GLU A 98 -1.39 6.31 -12.88
N HIS A 99 -0.98 7.23 -12.02
CA HIS A 99 0.33 7.19 -11.39
C HIS A 99 0.50 5.95 -10.49
N GLU A 100 -0.41 5.77 -9.53
CA GLU A 100 -0.27 4.71 -8.53
C GLU A 100 -0.51 3.31 -9.10
N LEU A 101 -1.42 3.13 -10.08
CA LEU A 101 -1.62 1.84 -10.76
C LEU A 101 -0.35 1.42 -11.53
N ASN A 102 0.30 2.36 -12.23
CA ASN A 102 1.56 2.08 -12.92
C ASN A 102 2.68 1.76 -11.93
N LEU A 103 2.76 2.49 -10.82
CA LEU A 103 3.74 2.25 -9.77
C LEU A 103 3.53 0.88 -9.10
N ALA A 104 2.29 0.55 -8.72
CA ALA A 104 1.94 -0.73 -8.11
C ALA A 104 2.27 -1.90 -9.04
N LYS A 105 1.88 -1.81 -10.31
CA LYS A 105 2.19 -2.83 -11.31
C LYS A 105 3.70 -3.01 -11.48
N ASN A 106 4.46 -1.91 -11.61
CA ASN A 106 5.91 -1.96 -11.75
C ASN A 106 6.57 -2.63 -10.55
N VAL A 107 6.19 -2.23 -9.32
CA VAL A 107 6.78 -2.78 -8.09
C VAL A 107 6.41 -4.26 -7.92
N ILE A 108 5.18 -4.66 -8.23
CA ILE A 108 4.76 -6.07 -8.09
C ILE A 108 5.43 -6.96 -9.14
N GLU A 109 5.58 -6.49 -10.37
CA GLU A 109 6.15 -7.30 -11.46
C GLU A 109 7.69 -7.33 -11.48
N LYS A 110 8.35 -6.25 -11.06
CA LYS A 110 9.80 -6.06 -11.30
C LYS A 110 10.66 -5.88 -10.05
N SER A 111 10.08 -5.83 -8.87
CA SER A 111 10.82 -5.58 -7.63
C SER A 111 10.48 -6.57 -6.55
N GLU A 112 11.43 -6.84 -5.64
CA GLU A 112 11.21 -7.60 -4.40
C GLU A 112 10.92 -6.68 -3.19
N MET A 113 10.76 -5.37 -3.44
CA MET A 113 10.50 -4.39 -2.39
C MET A 113 9.20 -4.71 -1.63
N PRO A 114 9.20 -4.63 -0.29
CA PRO A 114 8.00 -4.77 0.52
C PRO A 114 6.98 -3.67 0.23
N VAL A 115 5.69 -4.06 0.20
CA VAL A 115 4.58 -3.15 -0.08
C VAL A 115 3.48 -3.33 0.95
N LEU A 116 2.91 -2.21 1.41
CA LEU A 116 1.71 -2.16 2.24
C LEU A 116 0.66 -1.27 1.57
N GLY A 117 -0.53 -1.79 1.31
CA GLY A 117 -1.69 -1.04 0.84
C GLY A 117 -2.72 -0.84 1.94
N ILE A 118 -3.22 0.37 2.14
CA ILE A 118 -4.22 0.67 3.17
C ILE A 118 -5.46 1.30 2.51
N CYS A 119 -6.64 0.73 2.78
CA CYS A 119 -7.95 1.17 2.28
C CYS A 119 -7.94 1.28 0.74
N ARG A 120 -7.94 2.48 0.17
CA ARG A 120 -7.78 2.65 -1.28
C ARG A 120 -6.50 1.98 -1.80
N GLY A 121 -5.38 2.05 -1.07
CA GLY A 121 -4.12 1.41 -1.46
C GLY A 121 -4.22 -0.12 -1.55
N TYR A 122 -4.98 -0.75 -0.68
CA TYR A 122 -5.32 -2.17 -0.75
C TYR A 122 -6.15 -2.50 -2.00
N GLN A 123 -7.17 -1.70 -2.29
CA GLN A 123 -7.99 -1.83 -3.49
C GLN A 123 -7.17 -1.61 -4.77
N LEU A 124 -6.26 -0.65 -4.73
CA LEU A 124 -5.33 -0.34 -5.81
C LEU A 124 -4.43 -1.55 -6.16
N LEU A 125 -3.87 -2.23 -5.17
CA LEU A 125 -3.06 -3.44 -5.37
C LEU A 125 -3.86 -4.51 -6.10
N ASN A 126 -5.10 -4.73 -5.68
CA ASN A 126 -6.00 -5.69 -6.33
C ASN A 126 -6.28 -5.31 -7.79
N VAL A 127 -6.66 -4.06 -8.05
CA VAL A 127 -6.99 -3.56 -9.40
C VAL A 127 -5.76 -3.58 -10.31
N ALA A 128 -4.59 -3.19 -9.81
CA ALA A 128 -3.34 -3.21 -10.58
C ALA A 128 -2.99 -4.62 -11.08
N CYS A 129 -3.44 -5.65 -10.37
CA CYS A 129 -3.23 -7.07 -10.71
C CYS A 129 -4.44 -7.73 -11.39
N GLY A 130 -5.45 -6.96 -11.81
CA GLY A 130 -6.60 -7.44 -12.59
C GLY A 130 -7.85 -7.82 -11.78
N GLY A 131 -7.86 -7.55 -10.48
CA GLY A 131 -9.05 -7.71 -9.64
C GLY A 131 -10.09 -6.60 -9.85
N LYS A 132 -11.27 -6.75 -9.24
CA LYS A 132 -12.39 -5.80 -9.33
C LYS A 132 -12.89 -5.36 -7.98
N LEU A 133 -13.66 -4.27 -7.97
CA LEU A 133 -14.26 -3.68 -6.78
C LEU A 133 -15.79 -3.68 -6.86
N TYR A 134 -16.44 -3.81 -5.70
CA TYR A 134 -17.78 -3.27 -5.50
C TYR A 134 -17.66 -1.76 -5.42
N GLN A 135 -18.41 -1.04 -6.26
CA GLN A 135 -18.37 0.42 -6.28
C GLN A 135 -19.10 1.04 -5.08
N ASP A 136 -20.01 0.29 -4.47
CA ASP A 136 -20.72 0.70 -3.26
C ASP A 136 -21.29 -0.54 -2.55
N LEU A 137 -20.88 -0.77 -1.31
CA LEU A 137 -21.32 -1.91 -0.49
C LEU A 137 -22.81 -1.89 -0.13
N TYR A 138 -23.41 -0.69 -0.08
CA TYR A 138 -24.83 -0.55 0.22
C TYR A 138 -25.74 -0.92 -0.96
N GLN A 139 -25.16 -1.09 -2.16
CA GLN A 139 -25.85 -1.61 -3.34
C GLN A 139 -25.70 -3.13 -3.51
N VAL A 140 -24.85 -3.78 -2.69
CA VAL A 140 -24.66 -5.23 -2.72
C VAL A 140 -25.81 -5.91 -1.97
N PRO A 141 -26.52 -6.87 -2.58
CA PRO A 141 -27.60 -7.62 -1.92
C PRO A 141 -27.11 -8.30 -0.62
N LEU A 142 -27.97 -8.35 0.41
CA LEU A 142 -27.63 -8.92 1.71
C LEU A 142 -27.27 -10.42 1.60
N GLU A 143 -27.87 -11.14 0.65
CA GLU A 143 -27.59 -12.55 0.39
C GLU A 143 -26.11 -12.77 0.02
N LEU A 144 -25.49 -11.80 -0.65
CA LEU A 144 -24.07 -11.81 -1.00
C LEU A 144 -23.18 -11.33 0.15
N LYS A 145 -23.78 -10.78 1.20
CA LYS A 145 -23.15 -10.33 2.44
C LYS A 145 -23.51 -11.22 3.64
N ASN A 146 -23.67 -12.52 3.44
CA ASN A 146 -24.06 -13.47 4.49
C ASN A 146 -25.31 -13.07 5.29
N ASN A 147 -26.22 -12.30 4.67
CA ASN A 147 -27.41 -11.70 5.29
C ASN A 147 -27.10 -10.79 6.50
N LEU A 148 -25.89 -10.21 6.55
CA LEU A 148 -25.47 -9.26 7.57
C LEU A 148 -25.35 -7.86 6.99
N ASP A 149 -25.82 -6.86 7.74
CA ASP A 149 -25.70 -5.44 7.37
C ASP A 149 -24.70 -4.75 8.32
N ILE A 150 -23.41 -4.95 8.02
CA ILE A 150 -22.32 -4.32 8.76
C ILE A 150 -22.09 -2.91 8.20
N ASN A 151 -21.96 -1.95 9.09
CA ASN A 151 -21.64 -0.58 8.68
C ASN A 151 -20.12 -0.46 8.47
N HIS A 152 -19.67 -0.40 7.21
CA HIS A 152 -18.27 -0.20 6.84
C HIS A 152 -17.86 1.27 6.69
N SER A 153 -18.78 2.22 6.95
CA SER A 153 -18.55 3.66 6.71
C SER A 153 -18.90 4.48 7.96
N MET A 154 -18.17 4.21 9.05
CA MET A 154 -18.47 4.73 10.38
C MET A 154 -17.88 6.14 10.59
N TYR A 155 -18.53 7.16 10.07
CA TYR A 155 -18.18 8.55 10.34
C TYR A 155 -18.78 9.04 11.67
N GLY A 156 -18.07 9.95 12.35
CA GLY A 156 -18.53 10.57 13.60
C GLY A 156 -18.12 9.86 14.90
N SER A 157 -17.42 8.72 14.81
CA SER A 157 -16.74 8.09 15.93
C SER A 157 -15.26 8.50 15.97
N PRO A 158 -14.57 8.43 17.12
CA PRO A 158 -13.11 8.55 17.14
C PRO A 158 -12.46 7.56 16.17
N LYS A 159 -11.49 8.04 15.38
CA LYS A 159 -10.91 7.27 14.26
C LYS A 159 -10.27 5.94 14.66
N TYR A 160 -9.92 5.78 15.91
CA TYR A 160 -9.32 4.56 16.46
C TYR A 160 -10.35 3.56 17.01
N ASN A 161 -11.65 3.92 17.07
CA ASN A 161 -12.66 3.01 17.60
C ASN A 161 -12.90 1.83 16.65
N PRO A 162 -12.92 0.59 17.17
CA PRO A 162 -13.33 -0.56 16.40
C PRO A 162 -14.81 -0.45 15.97
N VAL A 163 -15.10 -0.99 14.80
CA VAL A 163 -16.47 -1.06 14.24
C VAL A 163 -16.95 -2.50 14.19
N HIS A 164 -16.10 -3.41 13.74
CA HIS A 164 -16.44 -4.83 13.65
C HIS A 164 -15.22 -5.73 13.85
N LYS A 165 -15.52 -7.00 14.11
CA LYS A 165 -14.53 -8.05 14.27
C LYS A 165 -14.28 -8.74 12.93
N VAL A 166 -13.02 -9.09 12.65
CA VAL A 166 -12.63 -9.80 11.44
C VAL A 166 -11.92 -11.11 11.75
N GLU A 167 -12.06 -12.12 10.86
CA GLU A 167 -11.43 -13.44 11.00
C GLU A 167 -10.17 -13.53 10.14
N ILE A 168 -9.07 -13.98 10.74
CA ILE A 168 -7.76 -14.14 10.10
C ILE A 168 -7.55 -15.57 9.69
N ASN A 169 -7.20 -15.78 8.41
CA ASN A 169 -6.82 -17.08 7.89
C ASN A 169 -5.54 -17.58 8.56
N LYS A 170 -5.57 -18.77 9.14
CA LYS A 170 -4.44 -19.37 9.87
C LYS A 170 -3.17 -19.56 9.03
N ASN A 171 -3.31 -19.66 7.72
CA ASN A 171 -2.21 -19.88 6.77
C ASN A 171 -1.72 -18.56 6.15
N SER A 172 -2.11 -17.40 6.69
CA SER A 172 -1.75 -16.10 6.17
C SER A 172 -0.54 -15.50 6.89
N LYS A 173 0.20 -14.63 6.21
CA LYS A 173 1.23 -13.78 6.80
C LYS A 173 0.66 -12.90 7.93
N PHE A 174 -0.59 -12.46 7.80
CA PHE A 174 -1.28 -11.74 8.87
C PHE A 174 -1.40 -12.58 10.15
N TYR A 175 -1.67 -13.88 10.02
CA TYR A 175 -1.70 -14.77 11.19
C TYR A 175 -0.31 -14.91 11.83
N GLU A 176 0.73 -15.02 11.03
CA GLU A 176 2.11 -15.08 11.53
C GLU A 176 2.51 -13.78 12.26
N ILE A 177 2.08 -12.62 11.74
CA ILE A 177 2.36 -11.31 12.33
C ILE A 177 1.59 -11.09 13.63
N LEU A 178 0.29 -11.40 13.62
CA LEU A 178 -0.64 -11.01 14.69
C LEU A 178 -0.84 -12.09 15.75
N ASN A 179 -0.61 -13.35 15.39
CA ASN A 179 -0.82 -14.54 16.23
C ASN A 179 -2.22 -14.54 16.90
N LYS A 180 -3.24 -14.11 16.16
CA LYS A 180 -4.64 -14.05 16.60
C LYS A 180 -5.56 -14.58 15.51
N LYS A 181 -6.62 -15.30 15.93
CA LYS A 181 -7.68 -15.73 14.99
C LYS A 181 -8.62 -14.59 14.61
N PHE A 182 -8.83 -13.66 15.51
CA PHE A 182 -9.74 -12.53 15.35
C PHE A 182 -9.09 -11.25 15.87
N ILE A 183 -9.35 -10.14 15.21
CA ILE A 183 -9.08 -8.79 15.70
C ILE A 183 -10.28 -7.91 15.48
N GLU A 184 -10.30 -6.76 16.14
CA GLU A 184 -11.28 -5.70 15.90
C GLU A 184 -10.63 -4.60 15.08
N VAL A 185 -11.40 -4.04 14.12
CA VAL A 185 -10.92 -3.05 13.15
C VAL A 185 -11.87 -1.85 13.07
N ASN A 186 -11.33 -0.67 12.78
CA ASN A 186 -12.13 0.47 12.35
C ASN A 186 -12.58 0.29 10.90
N SER A 187 -13.50 1.13 10.42
CA SER A 187 -14.01 1.00 9.06
C SER A 187 -14.48 2.33 8.51
N TYR A 188 -13.87 2.76 7.40
CA TYR A 188 -14.10 4.05 6.74
C TYR A 188 -14.13 3.89 5.21
N HIS A 189 -14.89 2.90 4.71
CA HIS A 189 -14.99 2.63 3.29
C HIS A 189 -16.41 2.28 2.86
N HIS A 190 -16.78 2.62 1.65
CA HIS A 190 -18.00 2.18 1.01
C HIS A 190 -17.74 1.26 -0.19
N GLN A 191 -16.50 1.18 -0.65
CA GLN A 191 -16.05 0.23 -1.67
C GLN A 191 -15.36 -0.97 -1.01
N ALA A 192 -15.32 -2.12 -1.70
CA ALA A 192 -14.57 -3.29 -1.28
C ALA A 192 -14.13 -4.12 -2.49
N ILE A 193 -13.21 -5.08 -2.29
CA ILE A 193 -12.85 -6.04 -3.33
C ILE A 193 -14.04 -6.95 -3.61
N LYS A 194 -14.38 -7.06 -4.92
CA LYS A 194 -15.38 -7.96 -5.48
C LYS A 194 -14.74 -9.24 -6.00
N ASP A 195 -13.77 -9.08 -6.90
CA ASP A 195 -12.99 -10.16 -7.47
C ASP A 195 -11.53 -9.97 -7.04
N VAL A 196 -10.99 -10.93 -6.29
CA VAL A 196 -9.59 -10.92 -5.87
C VAL A 196 -8.72 -11.33 -7.05
N ALA A 197 -7.67 -10.56 -7.34
CA ALA A 197 -6.72 -10.88 -8.40
C ALA A 197 -5.97 -12.19 -8.09
N ASP A 198 -5.71 -13.02 -9.12
CA ASP A 198 -5.15 -14.37 -9.00
C ASP A 198 -3.82 -14.45 -8.24
N VAL A 199 -3.05 -13.37 -8.20
CA VAL A 199 -1.77 -13.33 -7.50
C VAL A 199 -1.89 -13.18 -5.99
N PHE A 200 -3.08 -12.85 -5.48
CA PHE A 200 -3.33 -12.65 -4.06
C PHE A 200 -4.09 -13.80 -3.42
N ASN A 201 -3.87 -14.00 -2.13
CA ASN A 201 -4.71 -14.77 -1.23
C ASN A 201 -5.58 -13.83 -0.40
N VAL A 202 -6.79 -14.29 -0.07
CA VAL A 202 -7.62 -13.66 0.97
C VAL A 202 -7.05 -14.02 2.33
N ALA A 203 -6.64 -13.01 3.08
CA ALA A 203 -6.02 -13.18 4.39
C ALA A 203 -6.99 -12.93 5.54
N ILE A 204 -7.91 -11.98 5.40
CA ILE A 204 -8.85 -11.57 6.47
C ILE A 204 -10.21 -11.29 5.85
N VAL A 205 -11.28 -11.70 6.54
CA VAL A 205 -12.67 -11.54 6.10
C VAL A 205 -13.54 -11.02 7.25
N ALA A 206 -14.45 -10.11 6.97
CA ALA A 206 -15.49 -9.66 7.89
C ALA A 206 -16.64 -10.70 7.98
N PRO A 207 -17.49 -10.67 9.03
CA PRO A 207 -18.56 -11.63 9.20
C PRO A 207 -19.59 -11.62 8.05
N ASP A 208 -19.77 -10.50 7.38
CA ASP A 208 -20.61 -10.37 6.18
C ASP A 208 -19.95 -10.87 4.88
N GLY A 209 -18.76 -11.44 4.96
CA GLY A 209 -18.05 -12.00 3.82
C GLY A 209 -17.21 -10.99 3.03
N ILE A 210 -17.21 -9.71 3.44
CA ILE A 210 -16.38 -8.71 2.80
C ILE A 210 -14.91 -9.00 3.08
N VAL A 211 -14.09 -8.99 2.02
CA VAL A 211 -12.65 -9.20 2.12
C VAL A 211 -12.01 -7.95 2.73
N GLU A 212 -11.34 -8.13 3.88
CA GLU A 212 -10.73 -7.04 4.66
C GLU A 212 -9.22 -6.99 4.53
N ALA A 213 -8.57 -8.10 4.11
CA ALA A 213 -7.15 -8.09 3.77
C ALA A 213 -6.80 -9.10 2.69
N ILE A 214 -5.80 -8.74 1.89
CA ILE A 214 -5.15 -9.61 0.92
C ILE A 214 -3.65 -9.65 1.15
N GLU A 215 -3.01 -10.70 0.67
CA GLU A 215 -1.56 -10.87 0.67
C GLU A 215 -1.08 -11.51 -0.62
N LEU A 216 0.07 -11.09 -1.12
CA LEU A 216 0.69 -11.71 -2.29
C LEU A 216 1.06 -13.17 -1.98
N LYS A 217 0.79 -14.08 -2.91
CA LYS A 217 1.23 -15.47 -2.84
C LYS A 217 2.76 -15.56 -2.79
N GLY A 218 3.29 -16.56 -2.08
CA GLY A 218 4.74 -16.72 -1.85
C GLY A 218 5.24 -15.90 -0.66
N ASP A 219 6.58 -15.74 -0.53
CA ASP A 219 7.21 -15.27 0.69
C ASP A 219 7.38 -13.73 0.76
N ARG A 220 7.18 -13.06 -0.36
CA ARG A 220 7.36 -11.62 -0.46
C ARG A 220 6.33 -10.86 0.39
N PHE A 221 6.79 -9.81 1.07
CA PHE A 221 5.93 -8.95 1.88
C PHE A 221 5.17 -7.96 0.99
N VAL A 222 3.99 -8.34 0.53
CA VAL A 222 3.01 -7.44 -0.09
C VAL A 222 1.67 -7.73 0.57
N LEU A 223 1.24 -6.81 1.42
CA LEU A 223 0.02 -6.91 2.21
C LEU A 223 -0.90 -5.74 1.93
N GLY A 224 -2.21 -5.98 2.05
CA GLY A 224 -3.20 -4.92 1.98
C GLY A 224 -4.29 -5.08 3.03
N THR A 225 -4.70 -3.97 3.66
CA THR A 225 -5.80 -3.90 4.63
C THR A 225 -6.87 -2.94 4.15
N GLN A 226 -8.15 -3.31 4.27
CA GLN A 226 -9.26 -2.44 3.92
C GLN A 226 -9.51 -1.39 5.02
N TRP A 227 -9.31 -1.76 6.28
CA TRP A 227 -9.38 -0.83 7.42
C TRP A 227 -8.13 0.05 7.52
N HIS A 228 -8.12 0.96 8.48
CA HIS A 228 -7.07 1.93 8.75
C HIS A 228 -6.28 1.62 10.02
N PRO A 229 -5.31 0.67 9.98
CA PRO A 229 -4.51 0.34 11.16
C PRO A 229 -3.68 1.53 11.67
N GLU A 230 -3.24 2.46 10.80
CA GLU A 230 -2.47 3.65 11.18
C GLU A 230 -3.21 4.57 12.15
N MET A 231 -4.53 4.56 12.12
CA MET A 231 -5.36 5.34 13.03
C MET A 231 -5.51 4.70 14.41
N MET A 232 -5.10 3.41 14.56
CA MET A 232 -5.34 2.60 15.75
C MET A 232 -4.06 2.28 16.55
N ILE A 233 -2.88 2.52 16.02
CA ILE A 233 -1.58 2.10 16.59
C ILE A 233 -1.27 2.60 17.99
N GLU A 234 -1.93 3.65 18.47
CA GLU A 234 -1.74 4.20 19.80
C GLU A 234 -2.62 3.52 20.85
N HIS A 235 -3.62 2.74 20.41
CA HIS A 235 -4.63 2.13 21.29
C HIS A 235 -4.65 0.60 21.21
N TYR A 236 -4.15 0.01 20.11
CA TYR A 236 -4.22 -1.42 19.81
C TYR A 236 -2.87 -1.91 19.28
N ASP A 237 -2.15 -2.67 20.10
CA ASP A 237 -0.81 -3.15 19.76
C ASP A 237 -0.78 -4.00 18.49
N GLU A 238 -1.82 -4.81 18.24
CA GLU A 238 -1.92 -5.63 17.05
C GLU A 238 -1.93 -4.80 15.75
N GLN A 239 -2.47 -3.59 15.78
CA GLN A 239 -2.47 -2.71 14.62
C GLN A 239 -1.07 -2.17 14.35
N PHE A 240 -0.29 -1.90 15.39
CA PHE A 240 1.11 -1.50 15.28
C PHE A 240 2.00 -2.62 14.74
N LEU A 241 1.73 -3.90 15.07
CA LEU A 241 2.52 -5.04 14.59
C LEU A 241 2.56 -5.14 13.06
N ILE A 242 1.52 -4.69 12.35
CA ILE A 242 1.49 -4.65 10.87
C ILE A 242 2.59 -3.71 10.35
N PHE A 243 2.70 -2.51 10.89
CA PHE A 243 3.74 -1.56 10.51
C PHE A 243 5.14 -2.02 10.90
N LYS A 244 5.26 -2.63 12.08
CA LYS A 244 6.52 -3.20 12.55
C LYS A 244 7.02 -4.28 11.60
N ALA A 245 6.15 -5.22 11.20
CA ALA A 245 6.49 -6.26 10.24
C ALA A 245 6.86 -5.69 8.86
N PHE A 246 6.14 -4.67 8.38
CA PHE A 246 6.43 -3.98 7.13
C PHE A 246 7.81 -3.32 7.14
N VAL A 247 8.12 -2.56 8.19
CA VAL A 247 9.43 -1.88 8.32
C VAL A 247 10.57 -2.89 8.52
N ASP A 248 10.35 -3.98 9.23
CA ASP A 248 11.34 -5.07 9.39
C ASP A 248 11.61 -5.78 8.05
N ALA A 249 10.57 -6.04 7.25
CA ALA A 249 10.71 -6.57 5.90
C ALA A 249 11.51 -5.59 5.00
N SER A 250 11.20 -4.30 5.08
CA SER A 250 11.91 -3.24 4.34
C SER A 250 13.39 -3.15 4.75
N MET A 251 13.69 -3.36 6.03
CA MET A 251 15.08 -3.44 6.50
C MET A 251 15.82 -4.64 5.91
N LYS A 252 15.17 -5.81 5.86
CA LYS A 252 15.75 -7.02 5.24
C LYS A 252 16.02 -6.80 3.76
N TYR A 253 15.08 -6.20 3.04
CA TYR A 253 15.23 -5.84 1.63
C TYR A 253 16.41 -4.89 1.41
N LYS A 254 16.51 -3.81 2.19
CA LYS A 254 17.62 -2.87 2.17
C LYS A 254 18.98 -3.57 2.36
N MET A 255 19.07 -4.50 3.29
CA MET A 255 20.32 -5.23 3.55
C MET A 255 20.71 -6.14 2.39
N SER A 256 19.74 -6.83 1.78
CA SER A 256 19.98 -7.71 0.63
C SER A 256 20.42 -6.94 -0.62
N THR A 257 19.79 -5.82 -0.93
CA THR A 257 20.15 -4.98 -2.08
C THR A 257 21.52 -4.35 -1.92
N LYS A 258 21.87 -3.83 -0.74
CA LYS A 258 23.22 -3.32 -0.46
C LYS A 258 24.31 -4.38 -0.58
N PHE A 259 24.03 -5.60 -0.12
CA PHE A 259 24.98 -6.70 -0.25
C PHE A 259 25.25 -7.03 -1.72
N LEU A 260 24.22 -7.03 -2.55
CA LEU A 260 24.34 -7.26 -3.99
C LEU A 260 25.12 -6.14 -4.69
N VAL A 261 24.85 -4.88 -4.37
CA VAL A 261 25.58 -3.72 -4.94
C VAL A 261 27.06 -3.80 -4.58
N ASN A 262 27.40 -4.03 -3.31
CA ASN A 262 28.80 -4.17 -2.87
C ASN A 262 29.53 -5.31 -3.58
N LYS A 263 28.88 -6.47 -3.77
CA LYS A 263 29.46 -7.59 -4.55
C LYS A 263 29.71 -7.23 -6.01
N VAL A 264 28.78 -6.53 -6.65
CA VAL A 264 28.94 -6.08 -8.05
C VAL A 264 30.10 -5.11 -8.17
N ASP A 265 30.23 -4.16 -7.23
CA ASP A 265 31.34 -3.19 -7.23
C ASP A 265 32.69 -3.86 -6.97
N GLU A 266 32.74 -4.85 -6.10
CA GLU A 266 33.94 -5.66 -5.85
C GLU A 266 34.37 -6.46 -7.10
N VAL A 267 33.43 -7.08 -7.81
CA VAL A 267 33.67 -7.78 -9.06
C VAL A 267 34.17 -6.84 -10.16
N LYS A 268 33.54 -5.65 -10.30
CA LYS A 268 33.95 -4.62 -11.27
C LYS A 268 35.37 -4.09 -10.96
N SER A 269 35.65 -3.80 -9.70
CA SER A 269 36.98 -3.34 -9.28
C SER A 269 38.07 -4.38 -9.54
N ASN A 270 37.81 -5.66 -9.25
CA ASN A 270 38.72 -6.77 -9.54
C ASN A 270 38.94 -6.97 -11.04
N LYS A 271 37.93 -6.80 -11.88
CA LYS A 271 38.05 -6.89 -13.34
C LYS A 271 38.88 -5.73 -13.88
N ARG A 272 38.63 -4.51 -13.43
CA ARG A 272 39.39 -3.30 -13.80
C ARG A 272 40.88 -3.41 -13.36
N TYR A 273 41.12 -3.95 -12.17
CA TYR A 273 42.47 -4.20 -11.67
C TYR A 273 43.23 -5.22 -12.55
N LYS A 274 42.57 -6.33 -12.93
CA LYS A 274 43.17 -7.33 -13.85
C LYS A 274 43.47 -6.74 -15.24
N GLU A 275 42.59 -5.93 -15.80
CA GLU A 275 42.78 -5.25 -17.08
C GLU A 275 43.96 -4.28 -17.03
N LEU A 276 44.11 -3.50 -15.94
CA LEU A 276 45.27 -2.62 -15.71
C LEU A 276 46.59 -3.37 -15.56
N VAL A 277 46.58 -4.52 -14.88
CA VAL A 277 47.76 -5.36 -14.72
C VAL A 277 48.18 -5.96 -16.07
N ILE A 278 47.23 -6.43 -16.88
CA ILE A 278 47.50 -6.97 -18.21
C ILE A 278 48.06 -5.89 -19.15
N ALA A 279 47.47 -4.69 -19.16
CA ALA A 279 47.94 -3.57 -19.97
C ALA A 279 49.37 -3.17 -19.64
N ASN A 280 49.74 -3.09 -18.35
CA ASN A 280 51.10 -2.77 -17.90
C ASN A 280 52.11 -3.91 -18.13
N CYS A 281 51.65 -5.15 -18.32
CA CYS A 281 52.55 -6.27 -18.66
C CYS A 281 52.83 -6.40 -20.17
N CYS A 282 51.97 -5.76 -21.01
CA CYS A 282 52.18 -5.77 -22.47
C CYS A 282 53.04 -4.61 -22.99
N GLU A 283 53.40 -3.65 -22.14
CA GLU A 283 54.28 -2.51 -22.47
C GLU A 283 55.76 -2.74 -22.07
N LYS A 284 56.17 -3.97 -21.70
CA LYS A 284 57.51 -4.38 -21.49
C LYS A 284 57.87 -5.50 -22.49
#